data_8189fc76d78b9e732e59cd62310b30c0
#
_entry.id   8189fc76d78b9e732e59cd62310b30c0
#
_cell.length_a   1.000
_cell.length_b   1.000
_cell.length_c   1.000
_cell.angle_alpha   90.00
_cell.angle_beta   90.00
_cell.angle_gamma   90.00
#
_symmetry.space_group_name_H-M   'P 1'
#
loop_
_entity.id
_entity.type
_entity.pdbx_description
1 polymer ?
#
loop_
_entity_poly.entity_id
_entity_poly.type
_entity_poly.pdbx_seq_one_letter_code
_entity_poly.pdbx_strand_id
1 'polypeptide(L)'
;ISDFCSLLKELCNRYFKSVHNDMSLGYITLKDILTERKEYCSKDGTYTHGTLSKEGVSPKTERYDRDFLVKNEDKQYKVTHFNDICYNPANLKFGVICRNAYGDLIFSPIYVTFEIADTVYPAYIELFLTNTNFIGRIRRYEQGTVYERMAVSSEDFLSYETRMPTYEDQVKFADKIQRIQDKIELETSFLNYLQKQRKYFLNAMFI
;
A
#
# COMPACT_ATOMS: atom_id res chain seq x y z
N ILE A 1 3.64 21.79 5.49
CA ILE A 1 3.33 20.57 4.70
C ILE A 1 3.61 19.33 5.53
N SER A 2 4.81 19.18 6.11
CA SER A 2 5.15 18.08 7.05
C SER A 2 4.11 17.92 8.15
N ASP A 3 3.66 19.03 8.75
CA ASP A 3 2.68 19.03 9.84
C ASP A 3 1.29 18.55 9.36
N PHE A 4 0.86 18.92 8.15
CA PHE A 4 -0.41 18.47 7.59
C PHE A 4 -0.43 16.97 7.31
N CYS A 5 0.67 16.41 6.78
CA CYS A 5 0.79 14.95 6.58
C CYS A 5 0.77 14.21 7.92
N SER A 6 1.38 14.77 8.98
CA SER A 6 1.35 14.21 10.33
C SER A 6 -0.05 14.23 10.90
N LEU A 7 -0.76 15.37 10.80
CA LEU A 7 -2.15 15.51 11.24
C LEU A 7 -3.10 14.55 10.53
N LEU A 8 -2.92 14.37 9.22
CA LEU A 8 -3.72 13.42 8.44
C LEU A 8 -3.53 11.97 8.93
N LYS A 9 -2.28 11.57 9.18
CA LYS A 9 -1.98 10.25 9.76
C LYS A 9 -2.61 10.09 11.14
N GLU A 10 -2.56 11.11 11.97
CA GLU A 10 -3.19 11.10 13.30
C GLU A 10 -4.71 10.97 13.18
N LEU A 11 -5.34 11.68 12.26
CA LEU A 11 -6.78 11.58 11.98
C LEU A 11 -7.16 10.15 11.60
N CYS A 12 -6.44 9.53 10.67
CA CYS A 12 -6.65 8.12 10.30
C CYS A 12 -6.46 7.19 11.51
N ASN A 13 -5.42 7.39 12.30
CA ASN A 13 -5.16 6.60 13.51
C ASN A 13 -6.32 6.66 14.50
N ARG A 14 -6.84 7.86 14.77
CA ARG A 14 -7.99 8.07 15.67
C ARG A 14 -9.25 7.41 15.14
N TYR A 15 -9.53 7.56 13.84
CA TYR A 15 -10.69 6.94 13.21
C TYR A 15 -10.62 5.41 13.29
N PHE A 16 -9.52 4.78 12.87
CA PHE A 16 -9.39 3.32 12.93
C PHE A 16 -9.40 2.78 14.36
N LYS A 17 -8.90 3.56 15.33
CA LYS A 17 -9.04 3.22 16.73
C LYS A 17 -10.50 3.27 17.20
N SER A 18 -11.28 4.25 16.75
CA SER A 18 -12.70 4.34 17.09
C SER A 18 -13.50 3.18 16.50
N VAL A 19 -13.27 2.83 15.24
CA VAL A 19 -13.88 1.65 14.58
C VAL A 19 -13.54 0.35 15.31
N HIS A 20 -12.27 0.18 15.69
CA HIS A 20 -11.83 -1.01 16.43
C HIS A 20 -12.53 -1.15 17.80
N ASN A 21 -12.82 -0.05 18.46
CA ASN A 21 -13.46 -0.01 19.77
C ASN A 21 -14.99 0.01 19.70
N ASP A 22 -15.56 0.15 18.52
CA ASP A 22 -17.03 0.19 18.34
C ASP A 22 -17.63 -1.20 18.53
N MET A 23 -18.27 -1.39 19.70
CA MET A 23 -18.88 -2.65 20.08
C MET A 23 -20.16 -2.98 19.29
N SER A 24 -20.72 -2.03 18.55
CA SER A 24 -21.86 -2.26 17.67
C SER A 24 -21.47 -3.01 16.38
N LEU A 25 -20.19 -2.97 16.01
CA LEU A 25 -19.65 -3.68 14.85
C LEU A 25 -19.17 -5.07 15.23
N GLY A 26 -19.56 -6.07 14.45
CA GLY A 26 -19.07 -7.45 14.59
C GLY A 26 -17.58 -7.57 14.25
N TYR A 27 -16.91 -8.57 14.83
CA TYR A 27 -15.56 -8.95 14.39
C TYR A 27 -15.62 -9.69 13.06
N ILE A 28 -14.67 -9.39 12.20
CA ILE A 28 -14.37 -10.12 10.98
C ILE A 28 -12.86 -10.43 10.95
N THR A 29 -12.47 -11.43 10.18
CA THR A 29 -11.07 -11.68 9.85
C THR A 29 -10.74 -11.07 8.49
N LEU A 30 -9.46 -10.77 8.23
CA LEU A 30 -9.05 -10.32 6.89
C LEU A 30 -9.36 -11.38 5.82
N LYS A 31 -9.44 -12.67 6.18
CA LYS A 31 -9.85 -13.75 5.29
C LYS A 31 -11.29 -13.60 4.75
N ASP A 32 -12.16 -12.92 5.50
CA ASP A 32 -13.54 -12.70 5.06
C ASP A 32 -13.65 -11.65 3.95
N ILE A 33 -12.61 -10.85 3.77
CA ILE A 33 -12.60 -9.69 2.86
C ILE A 33 -11.44 -9.67 1.86
N LEU A 34 -10.43 -10.53 2.03
CA LEU A 34 -9.27 -10.64 1.16
C LEU A 34 -9.06 -12.10 0.77
N THR A 35 -8.83 -12.34 -0.51
CA THR A 35 -8.51 -13.67 -1.04
C THR A 35 -7.13 -13.66 -1.67
N GLU A 36 -6.24 -14.56 -1.26
CA GLU A 36 -4.91 -14.62 -1.88
C GLU A 36 -5.00 -15.00 -3.34
N ARG A 37 -4.49 -14.12 -4.21
CA ARG A 37 -4.36 -14.40 -5.64
C ARG A 37 -3.19 -15.34 -5.87
N LYS A 38 -3.48 -16.57 -6.28
CA LYS A 38 -2.48 -17.60 -6.60
C LYS A 38 -2.27 -17.71 -8.10
N GLU A 39 -2.14 -16.56 -8.76
CA GLU A 39 -1.88 -16.46 -10.19
C GLU A 39 -0.40 -16.20 -10.44
N TYR A 40 0.18 -16.98 -11.35
CA TYR A 40 1.59 -16.90 -11.71
C TYR A 40 1.74 -16.96 -13.22
N CYS A 41 2.74 -16.27 -13.75
CA CYS A 41 3.11 -16.35 -15.15
C CYS A 41 4.63 -16.39 -15.34
N SER A 42 5.07 -16.85 -16.47
CA SER A 42 6.46 -16.74 -16.94
C SER A 42 6.76 -15.31 -17.41
N LYS A 43 8.04 -15.00 -17.59
CA LYS A 43 8.47 -13.71 -18.15
C LYS A 43 8.40 -13.78 -19.69
N ASP A 44 7.19 -13.75 -20.23
CA ASP A 44 6.93 -13.84 -21.68
C ASP A 44 6.65 -12.48 -22.35
N GLY A 45 6.68 -11.40 -21.59
CA GLY A 45 6.37 -10.05 -22.06
C GLY A 45 4.89 -9.67 -21.98
N THR A 46 4.01 -10.57 -21.52
CA THR A 46 2.57 -10.29 -21.35
C THR A 46 2.35 -9.21 -20.30
N TYR A 47 3.11 -9.25 -19.20
CA TYR A 47 3.00 -8.30 -18.10
C TYR A 47 4.32 -7.56 -17.89
N THR A 48 4.21 -6.29 -17.51
CA THR A 48 5.36 -5.48 -17.10
C THR A 48 5.79 -5.84 -15.67
N HIS A 49 7.11 -5.89 -15.43
CA HIS A 49 7.63 -6.05 -14.08
C HIS A 49 7.29 -4.85 -13.20
N GLY A 50 6.73 -5.13 -12.04
CA GLY A 50 6.44 -4.16 -11.00
C GLY A 50 7.46 -4.16 -9.86
N THR A 51 7.50 -3.07 -9.16
CA THR A 51 8.14 -2.92 -7.85
C THR A 51 7.15 -2.44 -6.83
N LEU A 52 7.31 -2.92 -5.60
CA LEU A 52 6.50 -2.53 -4.45
C LEU A 52 7.39 -1.80 -3.46
N SER A 53 7.03 -0.58 -3.14
CA SER A 53 7.67 0.25 -2.12
C SER A 53 6.65 0.77 -1.10
N LYS A 54 7.05 1.65 -0.20
CA LYS A 54 6.13 2.34 0.71
C LYS A 54 5.27 3.38 -0.02
N GLU A 55 5.74 3.86 -1.14
CA GLU A 55 5.08 4.86 -1.98
C GLU A 55 4.03 4.24 -2.90
N GLY A 56 4.01 2.91 -3.01
CA GLY A 56 3.03 2.20 -3.83
C GLY A 56 3.64 1.19 -4.79
N VAL A 57 2.79 0.74 -5.71
CA VAL A 57 3.14 -0.12 -6.84
C VAL A 57 3.49 0.75 -8.03
N SER A 58 4.59 0.44 -8.72
CA SER A 58 4.98 1.10 -9.96
C SER A 58 5.70 0.13 -10.89
N PRO A 59 5.71 0.38 -12.21
CA PRO A 59 6.55 -0.38 -13.13
C PRO A 59 8.02 -0.25 -12.76
N LYS A 60 8.73 -1.35 -12.88
CA LYS A 60 10.17 -1.35 -12.70
C LYS A 60 10.82 -0.69 -13.92
N THR A 61 11.58 0.35 -13.71
CA THR A 61 12.32 0.99 -14.82
C THR A 61 13.48 0.11 -15.26
N GLU A 62 13.83 0.11 -16.54
CA GLU A 62 14.92 -0.68 -17.14
C GLU A 62 16.26 -0.53 -16.39
N ARG A 63 16.48 0.61 -15.75
CA ARG A 63 17.70 0.90 -14.98
C ARG A 63 17.92 -0.03 -13.78
N TYR A 64 16.88 -0.69 -13.30
CA TYR A 64 16.89 -1.67 -12.19
C TYR A 64 16.66 -3.10 -12.66
N ASP A 65 16.47 -3.32 -13.96
CA ASP A 65 16.26 -4.66 -14.50
C ASP A 65 17.61 -5.37 -14.65
N ARG A 66 18.06 -6.00 -13.54
CA ARG A 66 19.20 -6.91 -13.54
C ARG A 66 18.82 -8.33 -13.99
N ASP A 67 17.60 -8.53 -14.43
CA ASP A 67 17.04 -9.85 -14.76
C ASP A 67 17.68 -10.46 -16.03
N PHE A 68 18.42 -9.66 -16.85
CA PHE A 68 19.22 -10.22 -17.93
C PHE A 68 20.39 -11.09 -17.44
N LEU A 69 20.75 -11.03 -16.14
CA LEU A 69 21.82 -11.83 -15.54
C LEU A 69 21.33 -13.20 -15.03
N VAL A 70 20.03 -13.42 -14.92
CA VAL A 70 19.45 -14.68 -14.43
C VAL A 70 18.67 -15.33 -15.54
N LYS A 71 19.36 -16.14 -16.35
CA LYS A 71 18.76 -17.05 -17.34
C LYS A 71 18.12 -18.25 -16.61
N ASN A 72 17.00 -18.06 -15.93
CA ASN A 72 16.12 -19.14 -15.51
C ASN A 72 14.79 -18.97 -16.24
N GLU A 73 14.64 -19.67 -17.34
CA GLU A 73 13.45 -19.68 -18.19
C GLU A 73 12.19 -20.21 -17.48
N ASP A 74 12.37 -20.96 -16.39
CA ASP A 74 11.28 -21.57 -15.60
C ASP A 74 10.79 -20.74 -14.41
N LYS A 75 11.28 -19.50 -14.25
CA LYS A 75 10.90 -18.68 -13.09
C LYS A 75 9.49 -18.15 -13.25
N GLN A 76 8.62 -18.53 -12.31
CA GLN A 76 7.26 -18.02 -12.19
C GLN A 76 7.22 -16.73 -11.39
N TYR A 77 6.46 -15.75 -11.87
CA TYR A 77 6.26 -14.45 -11.24
C TYR A 77 4.83 -14.32 -10.75
N LYS A 78 4.63 -13.67 -9.62
CA LYS A 78 3.32 -13.42 -9.03
C LYS A 78 2.59 -12.34 -9.82
N VAL A 79 1.39 -12.63 -10.31
CA VAL A 79 0.54 -11.64 -11.02
C VAL A 79 -0.20 -10.78 -9.99
N THR A 80 -0.40 -9.51 -10.33
CA THR A 80 -1.25 -8.58 -9.60
C THR A 80 -2.08 -7.75 -10.57
N HIS A 81 -3.33 -7.47 -10.19
CA HIS A 81 -4.26 -6.67 -10.97
C HIS A 81 -4.61 -5.36 -10.28
N PHE A 82 -5.29 -4.48 -11.01
CA PHE A 82 -5.81 -3.25 -10.45
C PHE A 82 -6.66 -3.51 -9.21
N ASN A 83 -6.45 -2.74 -8.15
CA ASN A 83 -7.04 -2.84 -6.81
C ASN A 83 -6.54 -4.01 -5.94
N ASP A 84 -5.69 -4.91 -6.39
CA ASP A 84 -5.11 -5.90 -5.49
C ASP A 84 -4.33 -5.23 -4.34
N ILE A 85 -4.40 -5.80 -3.15
CA ILE A 85 -3.49 -5.45 -2.04
C ILE A 85 -2.22 -6.27 -2.18
N CYS A 86 -1.10 -5.57 -2.21
CA CYS A 86 0.23 -6.17 -2.38
C CYS A 86 1.10 -5.90 -1.17
N TYR A 87 1.80 -6.91 -0.65
CA TYR A 87 2.79 -6.69 0.40
C TYR A 87 4.02 -7.60 0.28
N ASN A 88 5.09 -7.17 0.94
CA ASN A 88 6.29 -7.97 1.09
C ASN A 88 6.34 -8.55 2.50
N PRO A 89 6.24 -9.87 2.69
CA PRO A 89 6.20 -10.52 4.00
C PRO A 89 7.33 -10.10 4.95
N ALA A 90 8.56 -10.02 4.47
CA ALA A 90 9.72 -9.65 5.27
C ALA A 90 9.82 -8.14 5.56
N ASN A 91 9.17 -7.31 4.75
CA ASN A 91 9.24 -5.85 4.83
C ASN A 91 7.93 -5.20 5.30
N LEU A 92 6.92 -6.01 5.64
CA LEU A 92 5.63 -5.51 6.14
C LEU A 92 5.79 -4.62 7.37
N LYS A 93 6.70 -4.99 8.28
CA LYS A 93 7.05 -4.18 9.46
C LYS A 93 7.54 -2.77 9.16
N PHE A 94 8.03 -2.54 7.97
CA PHE A 94 8.45 -1.23 7.49
C PHE A 94 7.34 -0.50 6.71
N GLY A 95 6.14 -1.09 6.63
CA GLY A 95 4.99 -0.53 5.91
C GLY A 95 5.06 -0.75 4.39
N VAL A 96 5.74 -1.80 3.92
CA VAL A 96 5.75 -2.17 2.49
C VAL A 96 4.51 -3.01 2.19
N ILE A 97 3.39 -2.32 2.14
CA ILE A 97 2.05 -2.80 1.77
C ILE A 97 1.29 -1.66 1.11
N CYS A 98 0.60 -1.93 0.02
CA CYS A 98 -0.26 -0.95 -0.63
C CYS A 98 -1.25 -1.62 -1.58
N ARG A 99 -2.22 -0.85 -2.06
CA ARG A 99 -3.11 -1.21 -3.15
C ARG A 99 -2.41 -0.98 -4.49
N ASN A 100 -2.58 -1.90 -5.42
CA ASN A 100 -2.15 -1.71 -6.80
C ASN A 100 -3.11 -0.75 -7.52
N ALA A 101 -2.72 0.50 -7.62
CA ALA A 101 -3.46 1.53 -8.34
C ALA A 101 -2.96 1.71 -9.79
N TYR A 102 -1.99 0.90 -10.23
CA TYR A 102 -1.38 1.01 -11.55
C TYR A 102 -2.11 0.15 -12.60
N GLY A 103 -2.34 -1.14 -12.31
CA GLY A 103 -2.91 -2.11 -13.25
C GLY A 103 -2.15 -3.44 -13.25
N ASP A 104 -2.20 -4.16 -14.34
CA ASP A 104 -1.65 -5.50 -14.45
C ASP A 104 -0.12 -5.50 -14.47
N LEU A 105 0.48 -6.15 -13.48
CA LEU A 105 1.93 -6.25 -13.29
C LEU A 105 2.31 -7.64 -12.76
N ILE A 106 3.61 -7.94 -12.84
CA ILE A 106 4.20 -9.11 -12.20
C ILE A 106 5.26 -8.74 -11.19
N PHE A 107 5.27 -9.46 -10.08
CA PHE A 107 6.24 -9.34 -9.01
C PHE A 107 7.11 -10.58 -8.86
N SER A 108 8.21 -10.45 -8.16
CA SER A 108 8.94 -11.61 -7.64
C SER A 108 8.01 -12.51 -6.80
N PRO A 109 8.15 -13.86 -6.84
CA PRO A 109 7.28 -14.78 -6.11
C PRO A 109 7.23 -14.59 -4.59
N ILE A 110 8.17 -13.82 -4.03
CA ILE A 110 8.20 -13.51 -2.59
C ILE A 110 7.09 -12.54 -2.14
N TYR A 111 6.47 -11.82 -3.08
CA TYR A 111 5.37 -10.91 -2.76
C TYR A 111 4.06 -11.67 -2.64
N VAL A 112 3.18 -11.16 -1.79
CA VAL A 112 1.82 -11.66 -1.65
C VAL A 112 0.85 -10.64 -2.21
N THR A 113 -0.15 -11.11 -2.94
CA THR A 113 -1.19 -10.28 -3.54
C THR A 113 -2.56 -10.82 -3.14
N PHE A 114 -3.47 -9.92 -2.76
CA PHE A 114 -4.83 -10.25 -2.39
C PHE A 114 -5.82 -9.51 -3.25
N GLU A 115 -6.81 -10.22 -3.73
CA GLU A 115 -8.03 -9.68 -4.27
C GLU A 115 -8.95 -9.20 -3.14
N ILE A 116 -9.59 -8.05 -3.33
CA ILE A 116 -10.50 -7.44 -2.35
C ILE A 116 -11.92 -7.89 -2.67
N ALA A 117 -12.68 -8.30 -1.64
CA ALA A 117 -14.10 -8.62 -1.79
C ALA A 117 -14.92 -7.37 -2.14
N ASP A 118 -15.99 -7.53 -2.92
CA ASP A 118 -16.89 -6.44 -3.36
C ASP A 118 -17.57 -5.69 -2.20
N THR A 119 -17.60 -6.29 -1.02
CA THR A 119 -18.14 -5.70 0.21
C THR A 119 -17.23 -4.67 0.86
N VAL A 120 -16.00 -4.49 0.32
CA VAL A 120 -14.98 -3.59 0.87
C VAL A 120 -14.57 -2.55 -0.15
N TYR A 121 -14.57 -1.28 0.26
CA TYR A 121 -14.12 -0.19 -0.60
C TYR A 121 -12.59 -0.19 -0.71
N PRO A 122 -12.00 -0.31 -1.92
CA PRO A 122 -10.55 -0.51 -2.08
C PRO A 122 -9.68 0.60 -1.46
N ALA A 123 -10.10 1.86 -1.57
CA ALA A 123 -9.35 2.96 -0.97
C ALA A 123 -9.43 2.94 0.58
N TYR A 124 -10.54 2.45 1.15
CA TYR A 124 -10.68 2.32 2.59
C TYR A 124 -9.74 1.25 3.15
N ILE A 125 -9.73 0.06 2.54
CA ILE A 125 -8.88 -1.04 3.01
C ILE A 125 -7.38 -0.69 2.86
N GLU A 126 -7.00 0.04 1.81
CA GLU A 126 -5.64 0.57 1.68
C GLU A 126 -5.28 1.48 2.86
N LEU A 127 -6.13 2.46 3.20
CA LEU A 127 -5.91 3.34 4.35
C LEU A 127 -5.81 2.56 5.67
N PHE A 128 -6.62 1.52 5.83
CA PHE A 128 -6.59 0.66 7.01
C PHE A 128 -5.28 -0.14 7.10
N LEU A 129 -4.88 -0.82 6.03
CA LEU A 129 -3.72 -1.71 6.01
C LEU A 129 -2.37 -0.96 6.02
N THR A 130 -2.34 0.29 5.52
CA THR A 130 -1.16 1.16 5.58
C THR A 130 -1.05 1.95 6.88
N ASN A 131 -2.06 1.85 7.74
CA ASN A 131 -2.10 2.57 9.00
C ASN A 131 -1.02 2.07 9.97
N THR A 132 -0.35 3.00 10.68
CA THR A 132 0.74 2.65 11.60
C THR A 132 0.30 1.76 12.76
N ASN A 133 -0.95 1.90 13.23
CA ASN A 133 -1.49 1.04 14.28
C ASN A 133 -1.71 -0.39 13.78
N PHE A 134 -2.20 -0.57 12.56
CA PHE A 134 -2.31 -1.88 11.93
C PHE A 134 -0.93 -2.52 11.76
N ILE A 135 0.03 -1.79 11.16
CA ILE A 135 1.40 -2.27 10.99
C ILE A 135 2.03 -2.68 12.33
N GLY A 136 1.82 -1.88 13.37
CA GLY A 136 2.31 -2.21 14.72
C GLY A 136 1.68 -3.47 15.34
N ARG A 137 0.42 -3.74 15.03
CA ARG A 137 -0.30 -4.92 15.54
C ARG A 137 0.04 -6.18 14.75
N ILE A 138 0.10 -6.11 13.41
CA ILE A 138 0.39 -7.26 12.55
C ILE A 138 1.80 -7.80 12.75
N ARG A 139 2.74 -6.98 13.24
CA ARG A 139 4.09 -7.43 13.63
C ARG A 139 4.10 -8.53 14.68
N ARG A 140 3.04 -8.68 15.49
CA ARG A 140 2.93 -9.76 16.48
C ARG A 140 2.79 -11.15 15.82
N TYR A 141 2.45 -11.17 14.55
CA TYR A 141 2.33 -12.37 13.73
C TYR A 141 3.61 -12.68 12.96
N GLU A 142 4.70 -11.88 13.13
CA GLU A 142 6.00 -12.19 12.53
C GLU A 142 6.52 -13.54 13.07
N GLN A 143 6.80 -14.45 12.15
CA GLN A 143 7.43 -15.74 12.44
C GLN A 143 8.85 -15.75 11.86
N GLY A 144 9.73 -16.49 12.50
CA GLY A 144 11.14 -16.64 12.09
C GLY A 144 12.09 -16.52 13.27
N THR A 145 13.36 -16.82 13.02
CA THR A 145 14.44 -16.68 13.99
C THR A 145 15.30 -15.45 13.65
N VAL A 146 16.25 -15.11 14.55
CA VAL A 146 17.21 -14.02 14.29
C VAL A 146 18.05 -14.28 13.02
N TYR A 147 18.22 -15.53 12.64
CA TYR A 147 18.96 -15.96 11.45
C TYR A 147 18.09 -16.10 10.20
N GLU A 148 16.78 -16.27 10.36
CA GLU A 148 15.81 -16.30 9.28
C GLU A 148 15.09 -14.96 9.25
N ARG A 149 14.79 -14.43 8.04
CA ARG A 149 14.05 -13.16 7.93
C ARG A 149 12.68 -13.34 8.57
N MET A 150 12.44 -12.62 9.65
CA MET A 150 11.11 -12.52 10.24
C MET A 150 10.12 -12.00 9.20
N ALA A 151 9.06 -12.73 8.99
CA ALA A 151 8.05 -12.43 7.98
C ALA A 151 6.65 -12.75 8.51
N VAL A 152 5.65 -12.04 8.00
CA VAL A 152 4.24 -12.37 8.23
C VAL A 152 3.75 -13.17 7.03
N SER A 153 3.38 -14.43 7.25
CA SER A 153 2.83 -15.29 6.20
C SER A 153 1.47 -14.78 5.71
N SER A 154 1.02 -15.22 4.53
CA SER A 154 -0.32 -14.87 4.03
C SER A 154 -1.42 -15.41 4.96
N GLU A 155 -1.22 -16.59 5.54
CA GLU A 155 -2.18 -17.21 6.46
C GLU A 155 -2.31 -16.39 7.76
N ASP A 156 -1.17 -16.02 8.37
CA ASP A 156 -1.16 -15.19 9.57
C ASP A 156 -1.75 -13.81 9.30
N PHE A 157 -1.44 -13.21 8.15
CA PHE A 157 -2.01 -11.93 7.75
C PHE A 157 -3.55 -12.01 7.63
N LEU A 158 -4.05 -13.06 6.98
CA LEU A 158 -5.49 -13.27 6.81
C LEU A 158 -6.22 -13.62 8.11
N SER A 159 -5.52 -14.15 9.13
CA SER A 159 -6.10 -14.45 10.44
C SER A 159 -6.31 -13.21 11.32
N TYR A 160 -5.82 -12.04 10.91
CA TYR A 160 -5.96 -10.83 11.70
C TYR A 160 -7.43 -10.43 11.85
N GLU A 161 -7.86 -10.28 13.11
CA GLU A 161 -9.22 -9.89 13.46
C GLU A 161 -9.35 -8.37 13.55
N THR A 162 -10.43 -7.86 12.97
CA THR A 162 -10.76 -6.44 13.00
C THR A 162 -12.27 -6.22 12.98
N ARG A 163 -12.69 -4.98 13.07
CA ARG A 163 -14.06 -4.55 12.85
C ARG A 163 -14.10 -3.68 11.61
N MET A 164 -15.18 -3.79 10.85
CA MET A 164 -15.35 -3.08 9.60
C MET A 164 -16.68 -2.32 9.60
N PRO A 165 -16.69 -1.02 9.28
CA PRO A 165 -17.92 -0.26 9.14
C PRO A 165 -18.67 -0.67 7.86
N THR A 166 -19.89 -0.16 7.68
CA THR A 166 -20.67 -0.39 6.46
C THR A 166 -19.90 0.11 5.23
N TYR A 167 -20.20 -0.46 4.06
CA TYR A 167 -19.58 -0.03 2.80
C TYR A 167 -19.75 1.48 2.55
N GLU A 168 -20.95 2.01 2.85
CA GLU A 168 -21.24 3.44 2.71
C GLU A 168 -20.35 4.32 3.61
N ASP A 169 -20.11 3.90 4.84
CA ASP A 169 -19.23 4.62 5.77
C ASP A 169 -17.75 4.50 5.37
N GLN A 170 -17.35 3.35 4.80
CA GLN A 170 -16.02 3.18 4.21
C GLN A 170 -15.80 4.19 3.08
N VAL A 171 -16.74 4.30 2.14
CA VAL A 171 -16.68 5.27 1.04
C VAL A 171 -16.61 6.70 1.58
N LYS A 172 -17.52 7.08 2.47
CA LYS A 172 -17.55 8.43 3.06
C LYS A 172 -16.23 8.81 3.72
N PHE A 173 -15.63 7.87 4.47
CA PHE A 173 -14.36 8.11 5.12
C PHE A 173 -13.21 8.25 4.13
N ALA A 174 -13.08 7.28 3.20
CA ALA A 174 -12.00 7.29 2.23
C ALA A 174 -12.04 8.52 1.30
N ASP A 175 -13.21 8.88 0.81
CA ASP A 175 -13.40 10.10 -0.01
C ASP A 175 -13.02 11.38 0.75
N LYS A 176 -13.35 11.43 2.04
CA LYS A 176 -12.96 12.58 2.88
C LYS A 176 -11.44 12.68 3.02
N ILE A 177 -10.77 11.56 3.23
CA ILE A 177 -9.31 11.52 3.31
C ILE A 177 -8.70 11.89 1.96
N GLN A 178 -9.21 11.34 0.84
CA GLN A 178 -8.73 11.66 -0.50
C GLN A 178 -8.81 13.16 -0.79
N ARG A 179 -9.95 13.81 -0.51
CA ARG A 179 -10.10 15.27 -0.70
C ARG A 179 -9.09 16.08 0.10
N ILE A 180 -8.73 15.63 1.31
CA ILE A 180 -7.70 16.29 2.11
C ILE A 180 -6.32 16.08 1.49
N GLN A 181 -6.03 14.88 1.00
CA GLN A 181 -4.77 14.57 0.31
C GLN A 181 -4.61 15.41 -0.97
N ASP A 182 -5.65 15.46 -1.80
CA ASP A 182 -5.66 16.26 -3.04
C ASP A 182 -5.39 17.74 -2.73
N LYS A 183 -6.01 18.27 -1.66
CA LYS A 183 -5.78 19.66 -1.24
C LYS A 183 -4.33 19.88 -0.80
N ILE A 184 -3.75 18.96 -0.02
CA ILE A 184 -2.35 19.05 0.41
C ILE A 184 -1.41 19.02 -0.81
N GLU A 185 -1.66 18.16 -1.78
CA GLU A 185 -0.86 18.05 -2.99
C GLU A 185 -0.93 19.32 -3.84
N LEU A 186 -2.13 19.87 -4.02
CA LEU A 186 -2.34 21.14 -4.74
C LEU A 186 -1.57 22.29 -4.09
N GLU A 187 -1.70 22.46 -2.77
CA GLU A 187 -1.00 23.51 -2.03
C GLU A 187 0.53 23.33 -2.08
N THR A 188 0.99 22.08 -2.02
CA THR A 188 2.41 21.74 -2.16
C THR A 188 2.95 22.13 -3.53
N SER A 189 2.23 21.79 -4.58
CA SER A 189 2.57 22.13 -5.96
C SER A 189 2.62 23.64 -6.18
N PHE A 190 1.65 24.35 -5.63
CA PHE A 190 1.58 25.81 -5.69
C PHE A 190 2.76 26.46 -4.95
N LEU A 191 3.10 25.99 -3.75
CA LEU A 191 4.26 26.48 -2.99
C LEU A 191 5.57 26.29 -3.77
N ASN A 192 5.75 25.11 -4.36
CA ASN A 192 6.92 24.81 -5.18
C ASN A 192 7.01 25.73 -6.40
N TYR A 193 5.90 26.04 -7.03
CA TYR A 193 5.83 27.00 -8.14
C TYR A 193 6.26 28.40 -7.70
N LEU A 194 5.73 28.91 -6.59
CA LEU A 194 6.11 30.22 -6.03
C LEU A 194 7.59 30.29 -5.66
N GLN A 195 8.14 29.20 -5.09
CA GLN A 195 9.58 29.14 -4.79
C GLN A 195 10.45 29.20 -6.04
N LYS A 196 10.04 28.54 -7.14
CA LYS A 196 10.74 28.64 -8.44
C LYS A 196 10.66 30.05 -9.00
N GLN A 197 9.51 30.70 -8.95
CA GLN A 197 9.37 32.10 -9.39
C GLN A 197 10.25 33.04 -8.56
N ARG A 198 10.21 32.92 -7.23
CA ARG A 198 11.08 33.69 -6.35
C ARG A 198 12.56 33.55 -6.73
N LYS A 199 13.03 32.33 -6.96
CA LYS A 199 14.42 32.08 -7.36
C LYS A 199 14.75 32.74 -8.71
N TYR A 200 13.83 32.67 -9.67
CA TYR A 200 13.99 33.32 -10.97
C TYR A 200 14.13 34.84 -10.83
N PHE A 201 13.23 35.51 -10.08
CA PHE A 201 13.31 36.97 -9.89
C PHE A 201 14.59 37.39 -9.15
N LEU A 202 15.01 36.66 -8.11
CA LEU A 202 16.24 36.94 -7.42
C LEU A 202 17.43 36.87 -8.36
N ASN A 203 17.50 35.84 -9.19
CA ASN A 203 18.61 35.73 -10.19
C ASN A 203 18.56 36.85 -11.26
N ALA A 204 17.34 37.25 -11.69
CA ALA A 204 17.19 38.31 -12.68
C ALA A 204 17.48 39.73 -12.14
N MET A 205 17.38 39.91 -10.82
CA MET A 205 17.65 41.23 -10.18
C MET A 205 19.13 41.44 -9.81
N PHE A 206 19.93 40.38 -9.75
CA PHE A 206 21.33 40.42 -9.30
C PHE A 206 22.33 40.00 -10.39
N ILE A 207 21.92 40.03 -11.66
CA ILE A 207 22.78 40.04 -12.85
C ILE A 207 22.90 41.50 -13.32
#